data_1f19cf9cb62771a7f5355ad3686d136f
#
_entry.id   1f19cf9cb62771a7f5355ad3686d136f
#
_cell.length_a   1.000
_cell.length_b   1.000
_cell.length_c   1.000
_cell.angle_alpha   90.00
_cell.angle_beta   90.00
_cell.angle_gamma   90.00
#
_symmetry.space_group_name_H-M   'P 1'
#
loop_
_entity.id
_entity.type
_entity.pdbx_description
1 polymer ?
#
loop_
_entity_poly.entity_id
_entity_poly.type
_entity_poly.pdbx_seq_one_letter_code
_entity_poly.pdbx_strand_id
1 'polypeptide(L)'
;LHKEYRRQRQMCIRDRTQAEIKKMLANPDKTDLIEAFYKDLEFGTGGLRGIMGVGSNRMNIYTVGAATQGLSNYLNKNFKDLDQISVVVGHDCRNNSRLFAEISANIFSANGIKVYLFEDMRPTPEMSFAIRHFGCQSGINITASHNPREYNGYKAYWDDGAQVLAPHDKGIIDEVNKISSATDIKFEGNKDLIQIVGEEVDSVYLNKVKTISIDPEVIKRQKDLKIVYTPIHGTGMMLIPRALKQWGFENVHTVPEQMVKSGDFPTVVSPNPENAEALSMAIDLAKKIDADIVMASDPDADRVGMACKNDKGEWVLINGNQTCLLFLYYIIKNRIAMGKMKDDDFIVKTIVTTELIKSCLLYTSPSPRDISGS
;
A
#
# COMPACT_ATOMS: atom_id res chain seq x y z
N LEU A 1 -25.71 17.02 -18.42
CA LEU A 1 -26.03 15.97 -17.43
C LEU A 1 -24.83 15.67 -16.52
N HIS A 2 -23.62 15.40 -17.03
CA HIS A 2 -22.46 15.04 -16.21
C HIS A 2 -21.87 16.20 -15.37
N LYS A 3 -21.88 17.46 -15.87
CA LYS A 3 -21.45 18.63 -15.07
C LYS A 3 -22.42 18.92 -13.92
N GLU A 4 -23.72 18.79 -14.18
CA GLU A 4 -24.81 18.97 -13.21
C GLU A 4 -24.71 17.93 -12.07
N TYR A 5 -24.52 16.65 -12.44
CA TYR A 5 -24.36 15.56 -11.47
C TYR A 5 -23.11 15.75 -10.56
N ARG A 6 -22.01 16.26 -11.12
CA ARG A 6 -20.81 16.58 -10.35
C ARG A 6 -21.00 17.74 -9.39
N ARG A 7 -21.65 18.82 -9.85
CA ARG A 7 -22.02 19.96 -8.99
C ARG A 7 -22.94 19.53 -7.86
N GLN A 8 -23.96 18.72 -8.15
CA GLN A 8 -24.84 18.16 -7.12
C GLN A 8 -24.06 17.29 -6.12
N ARG A 9 -23.15 16.45 -6.58
CA ARG A 9 -22.31 15.61 -5.68
C ARG A 9 -21.42 16.47 -4.78
N GLN A 10 -20.78 17.51 -5.29
CA GLN A 10 -19.97 18.44 -4.49
C GLN A 10 -20.84 19.26 -3.51
N MET A 11 -22.02 19.71 -3.91
CA MET A 11 -22.97 20.35 -3.00
C MET A 11 -23.41 19.40 -1.89
N CYS A 12 -23.78 18.16 -2.20
CA CYS A 12 -24.15 17.15 -1.21
C CYS A 12 -23.01 16.84 -0.22
N ILE A 13 -21.76 16.79 -0.67
CA ILE A 13 -20.60 16.57 0.20
C ILE A 13 -20.42 17.79 1.12
N ARG A 14 -20.50 19.01 0.59
CA ARG A 14 -20.40 20.25 1.37
C ARG A 14 -21.52 20.34 2.41
N ASP A 15 -22.75 20.01 2.03
CA ASP A 15 -23.91 20.06 2.92
C ASP A 15 -23.79 19.01 4.04
N ARG A 16 -23.31 17.80 3.69
CA ARG A 16 -23.03 16.74 4.67
C ARG A 16 -21.97 17.18 5.66
N THR A 17 -20.84 17.74 5.18
CA THR A 17 -19.77 18.26 6.03
C THR A 17 -20.28 19.34 6.99
N GLN A 18 -21.09 20.27 6.50
CA GLN A 18 -21.69 21.32 7.35
C GLN A 18 -22.64 20.75 8.39
N ALA A 19 -23.45 19.75 8.02
CA ALA A 19 -24.37 19.09 8.95
C ALA A 19 -23.62 18.36 10.07
N GLU A 20 -22.51 17.70 9.71
CA GLU A 20 -21.67 16.99 10.67
C GLU A 20 -20.97 17.96 11.63
N ILE A 21 -20.41 19.07 11.15
CA ILE A 21 -19.86 20.15 12.01
C ILE A 21 -20.92 20.71 12.95
N LYS A 22 -22.14 20.98 12.47
CA LYS A 22 -23.25 21.47 13.32
C LYS A 22 -23.58 20.47 14.41
N LYS A 23 -23.59 19.17 14.10
CA LYS A 23 -23.80 18.11 15.11
C LYS A 23 -22.68 18.08 16.16
N MET A 24 -21.41 18.20 15.75
CA MET A 24 -20.28 18.27 16.69
C MET A 24 -20.37 19.53 17.58
N LEU A 25 -20.76 20.66 17.00
CA LEU A 25 -20.97 21.92 17.75
C LEU A 25 -22.13 21.82 18.75
N ALA A 26 -23.18 21.07 18.44
CA ALA A 26 -24.32 20.85 19.31
C ALA A 26 -24.06 19.83 20.44
N ASN A 27 -23.03 18.97 20.29
CA ASN A 27 -22.68 17.97 21.31
C ASN A 27 -22.15 18.67 22.57
N PRO A 28 -22.66 18.40 23.78
CA PRO A 28 -22.09 18.92 25.03
C PRO A 28 -20.62 18.52 25.24
N ASP A 29 -20.26 17.29 24.88
CA ASP A 29 -18.88 16.82 24.84
C ASP A 29 -18.19 17.37 23.59
N LYS A 30 -17.19 18.22 23.78
CA LYS A 30 -16.41 18.89 22.73
C LYS A 30 -15.12 18.15 22.37
N THR A 31 -14.85 17.01 22.97
CA THR A 31 -13.58 16.29 22.79
C THR A 31 -13.31 16.00 21.32
N ASP A 32 -14.27 15.40 20.60
CA ASP A 32 -14.13 15.08 19.19
C ASP A 32 -14.01 16.35 18.31
N LEU A 33 -14.75 17.42 18.64
CA LEU A 33 -14.64 18.70 17.94
C LEU A 33 -13.23 19.29 18.11
N ILE A 34 -12.70 19.31 19.34
CA ILE A 34 -11.35 19.81 19.62
C ILE A 34 -10.32 18.96 18.84
N GLU A 35 -10.37 17.64 18.96
CA GLU A 35 -9.47 16.73 18.27
C GLU A 35 -9.50 16.88 16.74
N ALA A 36 -10.67 17.18 16.18
CA ALA A 36 -10.84 17.38 14.74
C ALA A 36 -10.24 18.69 14.22
N PHE A 37 -10.10 19.72 15.05
CA PHE A 37 -9.75 21.07 14.60
C PHE A 37 -8.59 21.74 15.36
N TYR A 38 -7.97 21.09 16.37
CA TYR A 38 -6.92 21.75 17.19
C TYR A 38 -5.62 21.99 16.42
N LYS A 39 -5.40 21.28 15.32
CA LYS A 39 -4.28 21.45 14.39
C LYS A 39 -4.68 21.04 12.97
N ASP A 40 -3.80 21.28 12.04
CA ASP A 40 -3.91 20.72 10.68
C ASP A 40 -3.25 19.36 10.59
N LEU A 41 -3.79 18.48 9.73
CA LEU A 41 -3.20 17.18 9.46
C LEU A 41 -1.89 17.37 8.69
N GLU A 42 -0.79 17.00 9.33
CA GLU A 42 0.54 17.20 8.79
C GLU A 42 0.84 16.26 7.61
N PHE A 43 1.34 16.82 6.53
CA PHE A 43 2.00 16.06 5.48
C PHE A 43 3.41 15.71 5.97
N GLY A 44 3.63 14.46 6.40
CA GLY A 44 4.93 13.98 6.85
C GLY A 44 5.76 13.41 5.70
N THR A 45 6.94 12.87 6.02
CA THR A 45 7.75 12.14 5.05
C THR A 45 6.94 11.00 4.43
N GLY A 46 6.72 11.08 3.12
CA GLY A 46 5.98 10.07 2.35
C GLY A 46 4.46 10.21 2.38
N GLY A 47 3.84 11.23 3.01
CA GLY A 47 2.41 11.48 2.88
C GLY A 47 1.65 11.87 4.14
N LEU A 48 0.32 11.64 4.12
CA LEU A 48 -0.62 11.89 5.24
C LEU A 48 -1.11 10.57 5.84
N ARG A 49 -1.47 10.60 7.13
CA ARG A 49 -2.22 9.53 7.78
C ARG A 49 -3.04 10.08 8.94
N GLY A 50 -4.31 9.72 9.03
CA GLY A 50 -5.18 10.19 10.10
C GLY A 50 -6.51 9.46 10.14
N ILE A 51 -7.28 9.74 11.19
CA ILE A 51 -8.66 9.28 11.32
C ILE A 51 -9.52 9.99 10.27
N MET A 52 -10.40 9.26 9.61
CA MET A 52 -11.37 9.83 8.66
C MET A 52 -12.43 10.63 9.38
N GLY A 53 -12.84 11.77 8.82
CA GLY A 53 -13.90 12.60 9.36
C GLY A 53 -13.77 14.07 8.98
N VAL A 54 -14.65 14.86 9.55
CA VAL A 54 -14.68 16.31 9.36
C VAL A 54 -13.65 16.98 10.27
N GLY A 55 -12.91 17.94 9.73
CA GLY A 55 -11.92 18.72 10.46
C GLY A 55 -10.59 18.82 9.73
N SER A 56 -9.80 19.83 10.11
CA SER A 56 -8.46 20.04 9.55
C SER A 56 -7.45 18.97 9.98
N ASN A 57 -7.66 18.34 11.13
CA ASN A 57 -6.84 17.24 11.65
C ASN A 57 -7.43 15.85 11.31
N ARG A 58 -8.22 15.74 10.26
CA ARG A 58 -8.87 14.49 9.81
C ARG A 58 -8.60 14.24 8.33
N MET A 59 -8.61 12.95 7.94
CA MET A 59 -8.61 12.55 6.53
C MET A 59 -9.98 12.79 5.91
N ASN A 60 -10.06 13.70 4.95
CA ASN A 60 -11.26 14.03 4.22
C ASN A 60 -10.91 14.61 2.83
N ILE A 61 -11.94 14.96 2.05
CA ILE A 61 -11.76 15.47 0.70
C ILE A 61 -10.96 16.77 0.62
N TYR A 62 -10.96 17.59 1.67
CA TYR A 62 -10.26 18.88 1.69
C TYR A 62 -8.78 18.68 2.05
N THR A 63 -8.47 17.86 3.04
CA THR A 63 -7.08 17.55 3.44
C THR A 63 -6.36 16.73 2.36
N VAL A 64 -7.03 15.73 1.78
CA VAL A 64 -6.53 15.01 0.59
C VAL A 64 -6.40 15.94 -0.61
N GLY A 65 -7.37 16.84 -0.80
CA GLY A 65 -7.34 17.83 -1.86
C GLY A 65 -6.17 18.79 -1.74
N ALA A 66 -5.90 19.33 -0.55
CA ALA A 66 -4.76 20.22 -0.30
C ALA A 66 -3.43 19.51 -0.55
N ALA A 67 -3.28 18.28 -0.06
CA ALA A 67 -2.11 17.44 -0.32
C ALA A 67 -1.88 17.23 -1.83
N THR A 68 -2.94 16.89 -2.57
CA THR A 68 -2.84 16.63 -4.02
C THR A 68 -2.57 17.91 -4.80
N GLN A 69 -3.17 19.04 -4.41
CA GLN A 69 -2.88 20.34 -5.04
C GLN A 69 -1.44 20.77 -4.80
N GLY A 70 -0.93 20.62 -3.56
CA GLY A 70 0.47 20.92 -3.23
C GLY A 70 1.43 20.04 -4.01
N LEU A 71 1.18 18.73 -4.09
CA LEU A 71 1.99 17.81 -4.90
C LEU A 71 1.93 18.19 -6.39
N SER A 72 0.75 18.54 -6.92
CA SER A 72 0.60 19.02 -8.31
C SER A 72 1.44 20.26 -8.58
N ASN A 73 1.42 21.23 -7.66
CA ASN A 73 2.20 22.46 -7.77
C ASN A 73 3.71 22.14 -7.78
N TYR A 74 4.14 21.25 -6.90
CA TYR A 74 5.53 20.82 -6.80
C TYR A 74 6.00 20.09 -8.08
N LEU A 75 5.20 19.17 -8.61
CA LEU A 75 5.50 18.46 -9.86
C LEU A 75 5.63 19.42 -11.04
N ASN A 76 4.69 20.35 -11.20
CA ASN A 76 4.72 21.34 -12.28
C ASN A 76 5.94 22.26 -12.22
N LYS A 77 6.52 22.50 -11.03
CA LYS A 77 7.76 23.28 -10.86
C LYS A 77 9.00 22.46 -11.21
N ASN A 78 9.04 21.21 -10.78
CA ASN A 78 10.25 20.37 -10.95
C ASN A 78 10.36 19.77 -12.34
N PHE A 79 9.26 19.54 -13.02
CA PHE A 79 9.21 18.90 -14.35
C PHE A 79 8.66 19.85 -15.44
N LYS A 80 8.88 21.17 -15.29
CA LYS A 80 8.39 22.21 -16.20
C LYS A 80 8.84 22.06 -17.66
N ASP A 81 9.94 21.33 -17.88
CA ASP A 81 10.55 21.13 -19.20
C ASP A 81 10.00 19.86 -19.90
N LEU A 82 9.10 19.09 -19.25
CA LEU A 82 8.43 17.96 -19.86
C LEU A 82 7.13 18.41 -20.57
N ASP A 83 6.90 17.88 -21.75
CA ASP A 83 5.67 18.13 -22.52
C ASP A 83 4.42 17.65 -21.75
N GLN A 84 4.54 16.54 -21.04
CA GLN A 84 3.45 15.96 -20.26
C GLN A 84 3.96 15.30 -18.99
N ILE A 85 3.59 15.83 -17.84
CA ILE A 85 3.79 15.19 -16.55
C ILE A 85 2.70 14.14 -16.36
N SER A 86 3.05 13.00 -15.77
CA SER A 86 2.09 11.92 -15.48
C SER A 86 2.26 11.35 -14.08
N VAL A 87 1.17 10.81 -13.54
CA VAL A 87 1.13 10.17 -12.21
C VAL A 87 0.28 8.90 -12.24
N VAL A 88 0.59 7.98 -11.32
CA VAL A 88 -0.26 6.82 -11.03
C VAL A 88 -1.07 7.08 -9.76
N VAL A 89 -2.34 6.68 -9.75
CA VAL A 89 -3.22 6.77 -8.59
C VAL A 89 -3.81 5.41 -8.28
N GLY A 90 -3.49 4.89 -7.09
CA GLY A 90 -4.01 3.63 -6.55
C GLY A 90 -4.74 3.83 -5.23
N HIS A 91 -5.42 2.78 -4.77
CA HIS A 91 -6.11 2.77 -3.48
C HIS A 91 -6.29 1.35 -2.94
N ASP A 92 -6.50 1.25 -1.62
CA ASP A 92 -6.84 0.00 -0.95
C ASP A 92 -8.38 -0.19 -0.79
N CYS A 93 -8.79 -1.15 0.05
CA CYS A 93 -10.18 -1.50 0.29
C CYS A 93 -10.90 -0.58 1.29
N ARG A 94 -10.19 0.34 1.97
CA ARG A 94 -10.73 1.13 3.06
C ARG A 94 -11.88 2.02 2.62
N ASN A 95 -12.75 2.33 3.57
CA ASN A 95 -13.83 3.30 3.36
C ASN A 95 -13.24 4.63 2.85
N ASN A 96 -13.88 5.23 1.87
CA ASN A 96 -13.47 6.45 1.17
C ASN A 96 -12.17 6.36 0.35
N SER A 97 -11.41 5.26 0.34
CA SER A 97 -10.17 5.18 -0.44
C SER A 97 -10.43 5.43 -1.92
N ARG A 98 -11.44 4.80 -2.50
CA ARG A 98 -11.86 5.06 -3.89
C ARG A 98 -12.24 6.52 -4.14
N LEU A 99 -13.04 7.12 -3.23
CA LEU A 99 -13.43 8.52 -3.33
C LEU A 99 -12.23 9.46 -3.30
N PHE A 100 -11.29 9.23 -2.40
CA PHE A 100 -10.08 10.04 -2.28
C PHE A 100 -9.16 9.87 -3.50
N ALA A 101 -9.05 8.67 -4.05
CA ALA A 101 -8.32 8.42 -5.30
C ALA A 101 -8.94 9.18 -6.49
N GLU A 102 -10.25 9.14 -6.65
CA GLU A 102 -10.97 9.87 -7.71
C GLU A 102 -10.83 11.39 -7.58
N ILE A 103 -10.88 11.92 -6.34
CA ILE A 103 -10.66 13.35 -6.06
C ILE A 103 -9.23 13.74 -6.42
N SER A 104 -8.26 12.94 -6.02
CA SER A 104 -6.85 13.19 -6.37
C SER A 104 -6.63 13.15 -7.88
N ALA A 105 -7.20 12.19 -8.58
CA ALA A 105 -7.14 12.11 -10.04
C ALA A 105 -7.73 13.35 -10.71
N ASN A 106 -8.86 13.85 -10.21
CA ASN A 106 -9.47 15.09 -10.71
C ASN A 106 -8.55 16.29 -10.50
N ILE A 107 -7.93 16.41 -9.32
CA ILE A 107 -7.05 17.56 -9.01
C ILE A 107 -5.77 17.51 -9.85
N PHE A 108 -5.12 16.36 -9.99
CA PHE A 108 -3.96 16.20 -10.88
C PHE A 108 -4.31 16.62 -12.32
N SER A 109 -5.39 16.08 -12.86
CA SER A 109 -5.81 16.36 -14.24
C SER A 109 -6.24 17.83 -14.44
N ALA A 110 -6.85 18.48 -13.42
CA ALA A 110 -7.14 19.91 -13.43
C ALA A 110 -5.89 20.80 -13.44
N ASN A 111 -4.74 20.27 -13.02
CA ASN A 111 -3.44 20.92 -13.06
C ASN A 111 -2.60 20.52 -14.29
N GLY A 112 -3.23 19.90 -15.32
CA GLY A 112 -2.58 19.53 -16.58
C GLY A 112 -1.75 18.24 -16.49
N ILE A 113 -1.84 17.48 -15.40
CA ILE A 113 -1.08 16.26 -15.17
C ILE A 113 -1.90 15.06 -15.68
N LYS A 114 -1.31 14.20 -16.51
CA LYS A 114 -1.92 12.96 -16.95
C LYS A 114 -1.98 11.97 -15.79
N VAL A 115 -3.11 11.28 -15.64
CA VAL A 115 -3.35 10.35 -14.54
C VAL A 115 -3.63 8.95 -15.07
N TYR A 116 -2.90 7.96 -14.57
CA TYR A 116 -3.22 6.55 -14.67
C TYR A 116 -3.93 6.14 -13.38
N LEU A 117 -5.25 6.03 -13.43
CA LEU A 117 -6.09 5.67 -12.27
C LEU A 117 -6.45 4.19 -12.34
N PHE A 118 -6.07 3.42 -11.33
CA PHE A 118 -6.52 2.02 -11.24
C PHE A 118 -8.04 1.93 -11.14
N GLU A 119 -8.63 1.03 -11.93
CA GLU A 119 -10.09 0.80 -11.99
C GLU A 119 -10.68 0.33 -10.66
N ASP A 120 -9.90 -0.44 -9.89
CA ASP A 120 -10.23 -0.93 -8.56
C ASP A 120 -8.96 -0.95 -7.69
N MET A 121 -9.10 -1.36 -6.44
CA MET A 121 -7.98 -1.50 -5.51
C MET A 121 -6.86 -2.37 -6.08
N ARG A 122 -5.61 -1.99 -5.82
CA ARG A 122 -4.41 -2.75 -6.18
C ARG A 122 -3.37 -2.69 -5.06
N PRO A 123 -2.50 -3.73 -4.97
CA PRO A 123 -1.39 -3.77 -4.03
C PRO A 123 -0.44 -2.57 -4.16
N THR A 124 0.05 -2.06 -3.03
CA THR A 124 1.09 -1.02 -3.00
C THR A 124 2.31 -1.36 -3.89
N PRO A 125 2.86 -2.60 -3.89
CA PRO A 125 3.97 -2.94 -4.76
C PRO A 125 3.67 -2.83 -6.26
N GLU A 126 2.44 -3.12 -6.67
CA GLU A 126 2.03 -2.96 -8.07
C GLU A 126 1.91 -1.48 -8.46
N MET A 127 1.38 -0.64 -7.57
CA MET A 127 1.33 0.79 -7.79
C MET A 127 2.74 1.38 -7.97
N SER A 128 3.69 1.01 -7.11
CA SER A 128 5.10 1.37 -7.25
C SER A 128 5.70 0.90 -8.60
N PHE A 129 5.37 -0.31 -9.03
CA PHE A 129 5.77 -0.84 -10.33
C PHE A 129 5.17 -0.02 -11.48
N ALA A 130 3.90 0.34 -11.41
CA ALA A 130 3.19 1.08 -12.45
C ALA A 130 3.79 2.47 -12.70
N ILE A 131 4.30 3.16 -11.66
CA ILE A 131 5.01 4.44 -11.80
C ILE A 131 6.17 4.28 -12.78
N ARG A 132 7.03 3.29 -12.56
CA ARG A 132 8.20 3.01 -13.42
C ARG A 132 7.79 2.45 -14.78
N HIS A 133 6.75 1.64 -14.84
CA HIS A 133 6.24 1.04 -16.06
C HIS A 133 5.74 2.09 -17.06
N PHE A 134 5.00 3.09 -16.57
CA PHE A 134 4.49 4.19 -17.39
C PHE A 134 5.46 5.38 -17.52
N GLY A 135 6.61 5.35 -16.84
CA GLY A 135 7.56 6.48 -16.80
C GLY A 135 6.97 7.72 -16.14
N CYS A 136 6.13 7.53 -15.12
CA CYS A 136 5.49 8.62 -14.38
C CYS A 136 6.48 9.34 -13.46
N GLN A 137 6.27 10.64 -13.24
CA GLN A 137 7.08 11.45 -12.36
C GLN A 137 6.73 11.28 -10.89
N SER A 138 5.54 10.76 -10.61
CA SER A 138 5.07 10.52 -9.24
C SER A 138 3.91 9.52 -9.24
N GLY A 139 3.48 9.15 -8.05
CA GLY A 139 2.26 8.40 -7.84
C GLY A 139 1.76 8.53 -6.42
N ILE A 140 0.52 8.16 -6.20
CA ILE A 140 -0.08 8.12 -4.87
C ILE A 140 -0.83 6.81 -4.64
N ASN A 141 -0.80 6.34 -3.39
CA ASN A 141 -1.67 5.25 -2.96
C ASN A 141 -2.48 5.69 -1.74
N ILE A 142 -3.81 5.59 -1.86
CA ILE A 142 -4.73 5.92 -0.78
C ILE A 142 -4.90 4.69 0.09
N THR A 143 -4.19 4.67 1.21
CA THR A 143 -4.15 3.54 2.15
C THR A 143 -3.59 3.98 3.50
N ALA A 144 -4.06 3.33 4.57
CA ALA A 144 -3.45 3.41 5.90
C ALA A 144 -2.80 2.08 6.31
N SER A 145 -2.42 1.21 5.34
CA SER A 145 -1.77 -0.09 5.61
C SER A 145 -2.60 -0.92 6.60
N HIS A 146 -2.02 -1.34 7.70
CA HIS A 146 -2.64 -2.19 8.73
C HIS A 146 -3.30 -1.41 9.89
N ASN A 147 -3.42 -0.09 9.81
CA ASN A 147 -4.10 0.70 10.85
C ASN A 147 -5.57 0.28 11.01
N PRO A 148 -6.20 0.55 12.17
CA PRO A 148 -7.63 0.33 12.38
C PRO A 148 -8.52 0.98 11.30
N ARG A 149 -9.76 0.52 11.18
CA ARG A 149 -10.72 0.90 10.12
C ARG A 149 -11.04 2.39 10.06
N GLU A 150 -10.90 3.11 11.17
CA GLU A 150 -11.17 4.54 11.27
C GLU A 150 -10.13 5.38 10.51
N TYR A 151 -8.98 4.81 10.25
CA TYR A 151 -7.86 5.49 9.59
C TYR A 151 -7.92 5.35 8.08
N ASN A 152 -7.43 6.41 7.41
CA ASN A 152 -6.99 6.34 6.01
C ASN A 152 -5.68 7.12 5.87
N GLY A 153 -5.07 7.05 4.69
CA GLY A 153 -3.80 7.72 4.42
C GLY A 153 -3.62 8.03 2.94
N TYR A 154 -2.58 8.80 2.68
CA TYR A 154 -2.16 9.24 1.36
C TYR A 154 -0.65 9.04 1.29
N LYS A 155 -0.20 7.94 0.71
CA LYS A 155 1.22 7.66 0.47
C LYS A 155 1.63 8.30 -0.85
N ALA A 156 2.67 9.14 -0.86
CA ALA A 156 3.23 9.75 -2.07
C ALA A 156 4.54 9.04 -2.48
N TYR A 157 4.72 8.87 -3.78
CA TYR A 157 5.85 8.18 -4.40
C TYR A 157 6.50 9.07 -5.46
N TRP A 158 7.80 8.85 -5.69
CA TRP A 158 8.57 9.58 -6.69
C TRP A 158 8.72 8.74 -7.97
N ASP A 159 9.48 9.23 -8.94
CA ASP A 159 9.65 8.65 -10.28
C ASP A 159 10.36 7.29 -10.28
N ASP A 160 11.13 7.00 -9.23
CA ASP A 160 11.76 5.70 -9.01
C ASP A 160 10.80 4.63 -8.44
N GLY A 161 9.57 5.01 -8.09
CA GLY A 161 8.57 4.16 -7.46
C GLY A 161 8.75 3.97 -5.95
N ALA A 162 9.73 4.63 -5.31
CA ALA A 162 9.86 4.65 -3.86
C ALA A 162 9.00 5.75 -3.23
N GLN A 163 8.67 5.58 -1.94
CA GLN A 163 8.04 6.67 -1.19
C GLN A 163 8.92 7.92 -1.21
N VAL A 164 8.27 9.08 -1.32
CA VAL A 164 8.95 10.37 -1.34
C VAL A 164 9.83 10.54 -0.11
N LEU A 165 11.08 10.92 -0.35
CA LEU A 165 12.10 11.23 0.66
C LEU A 165 12.69 12.62 0.41
N ALA A 166 13.60 13.06 1.29
CA ALA A 166 14.33 14.30 1.11
C ALA A 166 15.13 14.29 -0.21
N PRO A 167 15.16 15.40 -0.95
CA PRO A 167 14.64 16.73 -0.62
C PRO A 167 13.18 16.97 -1.03
N HIS A 168 12.55 16.02 -1.71
CA HIS A 168 11.23 16.17 -2.34
C HIS A 168 10.10 16.29 -1.32
N ASP A 169 10.17 15.53 -0.20
CA ASP A 169 9.18 15.59 0.88
C ASP A 169 9.00 17.02 1.40
N LYS A 170 10.11 17.70 1.72
CA LYS A 170 10.09 19.09 2.18
C LYS A 170 9.51 20.04 1.13
N GLY A 171 9.89 19.86 -0.14
CA GLY A 171 9.37 20.70 -1.23
C GLY A 171 7.86 20.53 -1.42
N ILE A 172 7.33 19.31 -1.27
CA ILE A 172 5.89 19.04 -1.32
C ILE A 172 5.20 19.67 -0.12
N ILE A 173 5.73 19.49 1.10
CA ILE A 173 5.20 20.10 2.33
C ILE A 173 5.10 21.62 2.18
N ASP A 174 6.13 22.26 1.64
CA ASP A 174 6.14 23.71 1.42
C ASP A 174 5.04 24.17 0.46
N GLU A 175 4.71 23.36 -0.58
CA GLU A 175 3.60 23.67 -1.48
C GLU A 175 2.22 23.38 -0.88
N VAL A 176 2.10 22.31 -0.08
CA VAL A 176 0.86 22.00 0.67
C VAL A 176 0.53 23.11 1.64
N ASN A 177 1.51 23.60 2.38
CA ASN A 177 1.34 24.69 3.37
C ASN A 177 0.95 26.04 2.76
N LYS A 178 1.07 26.22 1.44
CA LYS A 178 0.57 27.40 0.71
C LYS A 178 -0.92 27.34 0.42
N ILE A 179 -1.54 26.19 0.54
CA ILE A 179 -2.98 26.01 0.31
C ILE A 179 -3.72 26.48 1.56
N SER A 180 -4.24 27.70 1.51
CA SER A 180 -4.87 28.34 2.66
C SER A 180 -6.40 28.18 2.69
N SER A 181 -6.98 27.79 1.55
CA SER A 181 -8.44 27.70 1.39
C SER A 181 -8.80 26.56 0.45
N ALA A 182 -10.00 26.00 0.65
CA ALA A 182 -10.58 25.03 -0.30
C ALA A 182 -10.79 25.61 -1.72
N THR A 183 -10.82 26.94 -1.87
CA THR A 183 -10.89 27.62 -3.16
C THR A 183 -9.59 27.57 -3.95
N ASP A 184 -8.46 27.29 -3.28
CA ASP A 184 -7.14 27.15 -3.90
C ASP A 184 -6.98 25.76 -4.58
N ILE A 185 -7.92 24.85 -4.31
CA ILE A 185 -7.91 23.47 -4.79
C ILE A 185 -8.78 23.34 -6.05
N LYS A 186 -8.20 22.84 -7.12
CA LYS A 186 -8.88 22.63 -8.41
C LYS A 186 -9.59 21.27 -8.45
N PHE A 187 -10.78 21.17 -7.87
CA PHE A 187 -11.54 19.91 -7.81
C PHE A 187 -12.16 19.46 -9.15
N GLU A 188 -12.30 20.37 -10.12
CA GLU A 188 -12.89 20.04 -11.41
C GLU A 188 -11.87 19.48 -12.39
N GLY A 189 -11.81 18.15 -12.48
CA GLY A 189 -10.84 17.43 -13.30
C GLY A 189 -11.09 17.50 -14.80
N ASN A 190 -10.01 17.36 -15.57
CA ASN A 190 -10.05 17.12 -17.01
C ASN A 190 -10.06 15.62 -17.30
N LYS A 191 -11.18 15.10 -17.82
CA LYS A 191 -11.35 13.67 -18.08
C LYS A 191 -10.41 13.13 -19.15
N ASP A 192 -10.05 13.97 -20.12
CA ASP A 192 -9.19 13.57 -21.23
C ASP A 192 -7.75 13.23 -20.77
N LEU A 193 -7.40 13.71 -19.57
CA LEU A 193 -6.12 13.41 -18.92
C LEU A 193 -6.20 12.26 -17.91
N ILE A 194 -7.37 11.62 -17.73
CA ILE A 194 -7.51 10.47 -16.81
C ILE A 194 -7.72 9.21 -17.62
N GLN A 195 -6.72 8.35 -17.58
CA GLN A 195 -6.76 7.00 -18.16
C GLN A 195 -7.01 5.97 -17.06
N ILE A 196 -8.05 5.16 -17.22
CA ILE A 196 -8.30 4.01 -16.33
C ILE A 196 -7.39 2.88 -16.75
N VAL A 197 -6.74 2.24 -15.77
CA VAL A 197 -5.83 1.10 -15.94
C VAL A 197 -6.21 -0.05 -15.00
N GLY A 198 -5.84 -1.28 -15.35
CA GLY A 198 -6.20 -2.47 -14.57
C GLY A 198 -5.48 -3.71 -15.09
N GLU A 199 -6.20 -4.65 -15.68
CA GLU A 199 -5.70 -5.97 -16.06
C GLU A 199 -4.43 -5.92 -16.94
N GLU A 200 -4.28 -4.93 -17.78
CA GLU A 200 -3.06 -4.76 -18.59
C GLU A 200 -1.81 -4.54 -17.73
N VAL A 201 -1.95 -3.81 -16.60
CA VAL A 201 -0.87 -3.61 -15.64
C VAL A 201 -0.66 -4.87 -14.80
N ASP A 202 -1.76 -5.47 -14.31
CA ASP A 202 -1.76 -6.71 -13.51
C ASP A 202 -0.92 -7.79 -14.22
N SER A 203 -1.19 -8.01 -15.52
CA SER A 203 -0.54 -9.04 -16.31
C SER A 203 0.97 -8.79 -16.46
N VAL A 204 1.38 -7.55 -16.74
CA VAL A 204 2.80 -7.20 -16.86
C VAL A 204 3.51 -7.30 -15.52
N TYR A 205 2.86 -6.81 -14.44
CA TYR A 205 3.38 -6.90 -13.08
C TYR A 205 3.60 -8.34 -12.64
N LEU A 206 2.59 -9.21 -12.76
CA LEU A 206 2.69 -10.63 -12.40
C LEU A 206 3.80 -11.36 -13.18
N ASN A 207 3.93 -11.07 -14.47
CA ASN A 207 5.02 -11.62 -15.28
C ASN A 207 6.39 -11.13 -14.77
N LYS A 208 6.50 -9.86 -14.40
CA LYS A 208 7.73 -9.30 -13.84
C LYS A 208 8.08 -9.95 -12.50
N VAL A 209 7.10 -10.07 -11.58
CA VAL A 209 7.29 -10.71 -10.27
C VAL A 209 7.71 -12.17 -10.42
N LYS A 210 7.16 -12.88 -11.41
CA LYS A 210 7.56 -14.27 -11.70
C LYS A 210 9.05 -14.40 -12.04
N THR A 211 9.67 -13.40 -12.65
CA THR A 211 11.10 -13.44 -13.01
C THR A 211 12.05 -13.44 -11.82
N ILE A 212 11.58 -13.05 -10.63
CA ILE A 212 12.38 -13.06 -9.40
C ILE A 212 12.37 -14.42 -8.69
N SER A 213 11.58 -15.39 -9.16
CA SER A 213 11.61 -16.77 -8.64
C SER A 213 13.00 -17.37 -8.83
N ILE A 214 13.60 -17.80 -7.73
CA ILE A 214 14.98 -18.29 -7.72
C ILE A 214 15.06 -19.71 -8.24
N ASP A 215 14.16 -20.61 -7.79
CA ASP A 215 14.11 -22.03 -8.18
C ASP A 215 12.68 -22.45 -8.53
N PRO A 216 12.25 -22.22 -9.78
CA PRO A 216 10.92 -22.68 -10.24
C PRO A 216 10.71 -24.18 -10.19
N GLU A 217 11.77 -24.98 -10.25
CA GLU A 217 11.68 -26.45 -10.20
C GLU A 217 11.31 -26.95 -8.80
N VAL A 218 11.67 -26.22 -7.74
CA VAL A 218 11.19 -26.53 -6.39
C VAL A 218 9.66 -26.46 -6.33
N ILE A 219 9.06 -25.43 -6.94
CA ILE A 219 7.59 -25.26 -6.95
C ILE A 219 6.94 -26.47 -7.63
N LYS A 220 7.46 -26.92 -8.78
CA LYS A 220 6.94 -28.09 -9.46
C LYS A 220 7.00 -29.37 -8.60
N ARG A 221 8.10 -29.54 -7.84
CA ARG A 221 8.23 -30.67 -6.92
C ARG A 221 7.30 -30.59 -5.71
N GLN A 222 6.87 -29.37 -5.35
CA GLN A 222 6.02 -29.08 -4.20
C GLN A 222 4.62 -28.58 -4.61
N LYS A 223 4.14 -28.97 -5.78
CA LYS A 223 2.86 -28.53 -6.34
C LYS A 223 1.65 -28.90 -5.45
N ASP A 224 1.78 -29.96 -4.68
CA ASP A 224 0.75 -30.47 -3.77
C ASP A 224 0.74 -29.76 -2.40
N LEU A 225 1.69 -28.82 -2.16
CA LEU A 225 1.77 -28.03 -0.93
C LEU A 225 0.43 -27.32 -0.69
N LYS A 226 -0.20 -27.62 0.44
CA LYS A 226 -1.48 -27.02 0.83
C LYS A 226 -1.24 -25.64 1.47
N ILE A 227 -1.60 -24.62 0.75
CA ILE A 227 -1.47 -23.23 1.18
C ILE A 227 -2.85 -22.70 1.55
N VAL A 228 -2.99 -22.13 2.76
CA VAL A 228 -4.13 -21.29 3.10
C VAL A 228 -3.69 -19.83 3.00
N TYR A 229 -4.42 -19.03 2.23
CA TYR A 229 -4.16 -17.62 2.06
C TYR A 229 -5.35 -16.75 2.48
N THR A 230 -5.06 -15.64 3.16
CA THR A 230 -6.03 -14.59 3.43
C THR A 230 -5.48 -13.20 3.13
N PRO A 231 -6.23 -12.35 2.39
CA PRO A 231 -5.90 -10.94 2.19
C PRO A 231 -6.36 -10.05 3.33
N ILE A 232 -7.02 -10.58 4.34
CA ILE A 232 -7.67 -9.82 5.43
C ILE A 232 -8.51 -8.66 4.84
N HIS A 233 -9.43 -8.97 3.92
CA HIS A 233 -10.27 -8.02 3.15
C HIS A 233 -9.53 -7.09 2.18
N GLY A 234 -8.21 -7.17 2.09
CA GLY A 234 -7.33 -6.22 1.39
C GLY A 234 -7.06 -6.53 -0.08
N THR A 235 -6.19 -5.72 -0.66
CA THR A 235 -5.84 -5.70 -2.09
C THR A 235 -5.16 -6.98 -2.58
N GLY A 236 -4.55 -7.74 -1.66
CA GLY A 236 -3.89 -9.00 -2.00
C GLY A 236 -4.82 -10.02 -2.66
N MET A 237 -6.16 -9.92 -2.44
CA MET A 237 -7.13 -10.78 -3.12
C MET A 237 -7.09 -10.65 -4.64
N MET A 238 -6.67 -9.52 -5.17
CA MET A 238 -6.65 -9.26 -6.60
C MET A 238 -5.56 -10.06 -7.32
N LEU A 239 -4.38 -10.16 -6.73
CA LEU A 239 -3.19 -10.67 -7.41
C LEU A 239 -2.56 -11.90 -6.78
N ILE A 240 -2.56 -12.04 -5.44
CA ILE A 240 -1.78 -13.10 -4.78
C ILE A 240 -2.26 -14.52 -5.15
N PRO A 241 -3.56 -14.85 -5.16
CA PRO A 241 -4.01 -16.16 -5.62
C PRO A 241 -3.65 -16.43 -7.08
N ARG A 242 -3.70 -15.38 -7.93
CA ARG A 242 -3.30 -15.48 -9.36
C ARG A 242 -1.81 -15.74 -9.49
N ALA A 243 -0.98 -15.04 -8.72
CA ALA A 243 0.47 -15.22 -8.69
C ALA A 243 0.86 -16.64 -8.28
N LEU A 244 0.30 -17.14 -7.18
CA LEU A 244 0.54 -18.50 -6.71
C LEU A 244 0.18 -19.55 -7.76
N LYS A 245 -0.98 -19.41 -8.39
CA LYS A 245 -1.41 -20.29 -9.49
C LYS A 245 -0.48 -20.21 -10.70
N GLN A 246 -0.07 -18.99 -11.12
CA GLN A 246 0.86 -18.82 -12.24
C GLN A 246 2.24 -19.42 -11.96
N TRP A 247 2.66 -19.50 -10.70
CA TRP A 247 3.91 -20.12 -10.31
C TRP A 247 3.83 -21.65 -10.26
N GLY A 248 2.62 -22.22 -10.24
CA GLY A 248 2.40 -23.65 -10.28
C GLY A 248 1.97 -24.28 -8.97
N PHE A 249 1.57 -23.49 -7.97
CA PHE A 249 0.90 -24.01 -6.78
C PHE A 249 -0.56 -24.34 -7.13
N GLU A 250 -0.91 -25.61 -7.02
CA GLU A 250 -2.24 -26.12 -7.42
C GLU A 250 -3.20 -26.19 -6.24
N ASN A 251 -2.69 -26.23 -5.01
CA ASN A 251 -3.45 -26.51 -3.81
C ASN A 251 -3.53 -25.27 -2.88
N VAL A 252 -4.09 -24.17 -3.42
CA VAL A 252 -4.26 -22.90 -2.71
C VAL A 252 -5.71 -22.73 -2.29
N HIS A 253 -5.92 -22.60 -0.97
CA HIS A 253 -7.22 -22.38 -0.35
C HIS A 253 -7.28 -20.98 0.23
N THR A 254 -8.41 -20.31 0.07
CA THR A 254 -8.61 -18.96 0.63
C THR A 254 -9.67 -18.98 1.72
N VAL A 255 -9.62 -18.02 2.64
CA VAL A 255 -10.65 -17.80 3.67
C VAL A 255 -11.80 -17.02 3.05
N PRO A 256 -12.97 -17.64 2.77
CA PRO A 256 -14.03 -16.99 1.99
C PRO A 256 -14.53 -15.69 2.62
N GLU A 257 -14.67 -15.66 3.95
CA GLU A 257 -15.16 -14.52 4.71
C GLU A 257 -14.22 -13.30 4.62
N GLN A 258 -12.92 -13.55 4.43
CA GLN A 258 -11.89 -12.52 4.29
C GLN A 258 -11.53 -12.21 2.83
N MET A 259 -12.04 -13.00 1.88
CA MET A 259 -11.98 -12.70 0.44
C MET A 259 -13.08 -11.74 -0.03
N VAL A 260 -13.68 -11.01 0.89
CA VAL A 260 -14.70 -9.99 0.62
C VAL A 260 -14.09 -8.61 0.85
N LYS A 261 -14.12 -7.76 -0.16
CA LYS A 261 -13.68 -6.37 -0.10
C LYS A 261 -14.50 -5.60 0.94
N SER A 262 -13.86 -5.15 2.02
CA SER A 262 -14.53 -4.37 3.07
C SER A 262 -13.56 -3.46 3.81
N GLY A 263 -13.87 -2.16 3.83
CA GLY A 263 -13.13 -1.18 4.63
C GLY A 263 -13.47 -1.21 6.13
N ASP A 264 -14.50 -1.98 6.51
CA ASP A 264 -14.90 -2.15 7.91
C ASP A 264 -14.17 -3.30 8.60
N PHE A 265 -13.44 -4.14 7.85
CA PHE A 265 -12.68 -5.29 8.35
C PHE A 265 -13.49 -6.15 9.36
N PRO A 266 -14.68 -6.67 8.98
CA PRO A 266 -15.66 -7.23 9.92
C PRO A 266 -15.18 -8.47 10.67
N THR A 267 -14.11 -9.11 10.22
CA THR A 267 -13.57 -10.35 10.82
C THR A 267 -12.38 -10.13 11.74
N VAL A 268 -11.88 -8.89 11.84
CA VAL A 268 -10.68 -8.56 12.63
C VAL A 268 -10.81 -7.19 13.29
N VAL A 269 -10.19 -7.02 14.45
CA VAL A 269 -10.09 -5.73 15.12
C VAL A 269 -9.04 -4.85 14.42
N SER A 270 -7.91 -5.45 14.04
CA SER A 270 -6.85 -4.79 13.29
C SER A 270 -6.38 -5.69 12.14
N PRO A 271 -6.35 -5.19 10.89
CA PRO A 271 -5.96 -5.98 9.74
C PRO A 271 -4.43 -6.14 9.61
N ASN A 272 -3.75 -6.46 10.70
CA ASN A 272 -2.32 -6.68 10.75
C ASN A 272 -2.00 -8.18 10.69
N PRO A 273 -1.34 -8.67 9.62
CA PRO A 273 -1.05 -10.09 9.44
C PRO A 273 -0.02 -10.66 10.44
N GLU A 274 0.61 -9.83 11.28
CA GLU A 274 1.45 -10.28 12.38
C GLU A 274 0.65 -10.59 13.66
N ASN A 275 -0.62 -10.22 13.71
CA ASN A 275 -1.49 -10.48 14.86
C ASN A 275 -2.13 -11.88 14.78
N ALA A 276 -2.05 -12.65 15.86
CA ALA A 276 -2.63 -13.98 15.93
C ALA A 276 -4.16 -13.98 15.67
N GLU A 277 -4.85 -12.94 16.13
CA GLU A 277 -6.29 -12.76 15.90
C GLU A 277 -6.61 -12.63 14.41
N ALA A 278 -5.84 -11.87 13.66
CA ALA A 278 -6.05 -11.66 12.23
C ALA A 278 -5.85 -12.94 11.39
N LEU A 279 -5.00 -13.86 11.85
CA LEU A 279 -4.76 -15.15 11.21
C LEU A 279 -5.63 -16.29 11.74
N SER A 280 -6.45 -16.06 12.77
CA SER A 280 -7.22 -17.12 13.45
C SER A 280 -8.08 -17.92 12.48
N MET A 281 -8.87 -17.27 11.62
CA MET A 281 -9.73 -17.94 10.64
C MET A 281 -8.92 -18.76 9.61
N ALA A 282 -7.78 -18.25 9.18
CA ALA A 282 -6.90 -18.93 8.24
C ALA A 282 -6.26 -20.17 8.90
N ILE A 283 -5.84 -20.05 10.17
CA ILE A 283 -5.30 -21.18 10.95
C ILE A 283 -6.37 -22.24 11.21
N ASP A 284 -7.60 -21.84 11.48
CA ASP A 284 -8.71 -22.79 11.68
C ASP A 284 -9.09 -23.53 10.40
N LEU A 285 -9.08 -22.83 9.25
CA LEU A 285 -9.20 -23.47 7.95
C LEU A 285 -8.03 -24.44 7.70
N ALA A 286 -6.80 -24.01 8.00
CA ALA A 286 -5.60 -24.82 7.84
C ALA A 286 -5.62 -26.10 8.67
N LYS A 287 -6.09 -26.04 9.91
CA LYS A 287 -6.33 -27.23 10.75
C LYS A 287 -7.36 -28.17 10.14
N LYS A 288 -8.47 -27.62 9.63
CA LYS A 288 -9.58 -28.39 9.04
C LYS A 288 -9.17 -29.20 7.81
N ILE A 289 -8.32 -28.63 6.95
CA ILE A 289 -7.90 -29.27 5.69
C ILE A 289 -6.53 -29.93 5.79
N ASP A 290 -5.91 -29.90 6.97
CA ASP A 290 -4.51 -30.33 7.20
C ASP A 290 -3.55 -29.65 6.24
N ALA A 291 -3.51 -28.32 6.28
CA ALA A 291 -2.63 -27.51 5.45
C ALA A 291 -1.18 -27.49 5.98
N ASP A 292 -0.24 -27.13 5.10
CA ASP A 292 1.18 -27.07 5.41
C ASP A 292 1.59 -25.68 5.87
N ILE A 293 1.01 -24.62 5.28
CA ILE A 293 1.37 -23.22 5.55
C ILE A 293 0.15 -22.30 5.47
N VAL A 294 0.13 -21.30 6.31
CA VAL A 294 -0.79 -20.15 6.25
C VAL A 294 -0.03 -18.91 5.81
N MET A 295 -0.59 -18.15 4.89
CA MET A 295 -0.07 -16.88 4.43
C MET A 295 -1.17 -15.82 4.52
N ALA A 296 -0.79 -14.61 4.92
CA ALA A 296 -1.68 -13.46 4.98
C ALA A 296 -0.98 -12.20 4.46
N SER A 297 -1.75 -11.26 3.90
CA SER A 297 -1.28 -9.92 3.59
C SER A 297 -2.13 -8.86 4.28
N ASP A 298 -1.53 -7.70 4.57
CA ASP A 298 -2.27 -6.55 5.08
C ASP A 298 -3.10 -5.87 3.97
N PRO A 299 -3.94 -4.86 4.31
CA PRO A 299 -4.88 -4.29 3.34
C PRO A 299 -4.27 -3.75 2.04
N ASP A 300 -3.07 -3.23 2.04
CA ASP A 300 -2.38 -2.76 0.84
C ASP A 300 -1.27 -3.71 0.34
N ALA A 301 -1.19 -4.90 0.94
CA ALA A 301 -0.38 -6.04 0.55
C ALA A 301 1.13 -5.72 0.37
N ASP A 302 1.65 -4.82 1.20
CA ASP A 302 3.09 -4.56 1.32
C ASP A 302 3.74 -5.33 2.47
N ARG A 303 2.95 -6.09 3.25
CA ARG A 303 3.38 -6.97 4.35
C ARG A 303 2.87 -8.39 4.16
N VAL A 304 3.63 -9.35 4.69
CA VAL A 304 3.25 -10.76 4.75
C VAL A 304 3.30 -11.27 6.19
N GLY A 305 2.24 -11.95 6.60
CA GLY A 305 2.22 -12.78 7.81
C GLY A 305 2.22 -14.25 7.41
N MET A 306 2.88 -15.08 8.22
CA MET A 306 2.94 -16.52 7.97
C MET A 306 2.76 -17.30 9.26
N ALA A 307 2.18 -18.51 9.12
CA ALA A 307 2.16 -19.51 10.18
C ALA A 307 2.42 -20.91 9.61
N CYS A 308 3.10 -21.74 10.38
CA CYS A 308 3.35 -23.14 10.06
C CYS A 308 3.27 -24.00 11.32
N LYS A 309 3.30 -25.33 11.16
CA LYS A 309 3.37 -26.28 12.29
C LYS A 309 4.80 -26.35 12.81
N ASN A 310 4.94 -26.36 14.14
CA ASN A 310 6.19 -26.69 14.81
C ASN A 310 6.39 -28.23 14.90
N ASP A 311 7.50 -28.67 15.51
CA ASP A 311 7.82 -30.10 15.69
C ASP A 311 6.78 -30.87 16.52
N LYS A 312 5.93 -30.18 17.26
CA LYS A 312 4.84 -30.77 18.04
C LYS A 312 3.52 -30.79 17.27
N GLY A 313 3.48 -30.28 16.02
CA GLY A 313 2.27 -30.16 15.24
C GLY A 313 1.40 -28.94 15.61
N GLU A 314 1.88 -28.04 16.45
CA GLU A 314 1.16 -26.83 16.84
C GLU A 314 1.39 -25.70 15.83
N TRP A 315 0.35 -24.97 15.46
CA TRP A 315 0.45 -23.80 14.60
C TRP A 315 1.12 -22.65 15.33
N VAL A 316 2.21 -22.14 14.76
CA VAL A 316 3.00 -21.01 15.29
C VAL A 316 3.13 -19.93 14.22
N LEU A 317 3.01 -18.66 14.63
CA LEU A 317 3.25 -17.53 13.77
C LEU A 317 4.76 -17.32 13.61
N ILE A 318 5.19 -17.03 12.38
CA ILE A 318 6.54 -16.62 12.07
C ILE A 318 6.54 -15.09 12.00
N ASN A 319 7.25 -14.45 12.92
CA ASN A 319 7.30 -12.98 12.95
C ASN A 319 8.17 -12.42 11.82
N GLY A 320 8.05 -11.10 11.56
CA GLY A 320 8.76 -10.43 10.46
C GLY A 320 10.27 -10.59 10.49
N ASN A 321 10.91 -10.60 11.67
CA ASN A 321 12.34 -10.83 11.79
C ASN A 321 12.75 -12.27 11.42
N GLN A 322 11.97 -13.24 11.83
CA GLN A 322 12.19 -14.65 11.44
C GLN A 322 12.02 -14.85 9.94
N THR A 323 10.94 -14.28 9.38
CA THR A 323 10.67 -14.30 7.93
C THR A 323 11.82 -13.67 7.15
N CYS A 324 12.30 -12.51 7.58
CA CYS A 324 13.44 -11.82 6.97
C CYS A 324 14.70 -12.70 6.94
N LEU A 325 15.03 -13.35 8.05
CA LEU A 325 16.21 -14.25 8.12
C LEU A 325 16.06 -15.46 7.19
N LEU A 326 14.87 -16.08 7.13
CA LEU A 326 14.61 -17.21 6.23
C LEU A 326 14.75 -16.79 4.75
N PHE A 327 14.22 -15.62 4.37
CA PHE A 327 14.36 -15.10 3.02
C PHE A 327 15.81 -14.78 2.67
N LEU A 328 16.54 -14.12 3.56
CA LEU A 328 17.95 -13.82 3.34
C LEU A 328 18.76 -15.10 3.15
N TYR A 329 18.61 -16.05 4.05
CA TYR A 329 19.31 -17.34 3.95
C TYR A 329 19.00 -18.03 2.61
N TYR A 330 17.72 -18.12 2.25
CA TYR A 330 17.29 -18.75 1.01
C TYR A 330 17.87 -18.04 -0.23
N ILE A 331 17.76 -16.72 -0.28
CA ILE A 331 18.22 -15.91 -1.43
C ILE A 331 19.73 -16.04 -1.59
N ILE A 332 20.50 -15.82 -0.52
CA ILE A 332 21.97 -15.82 -0.59
C ILE A 332 22.49 -17.21 -0.96
N LYS A 333 22.02 -18.25 -0.25
CA LYS A 333 22.44 -19.64 -0.52
C LYS A 333 22.21 -20.03 -1.99
N ASN A 334 21.04 -19.71 -2.53
CA ASN A 334 20.74 -20.07 -3.91
C ASN A 334 21.49 -19.18 -4.91
N ARG A 335 21.68 -17.89 -4.66
CA ARG A 335 22.49 -17.02 -5.54
C ARG A 335 23.95 -17.48 -5.60
N ILE A 336 24.52 -17.91 -4.47
CA ILE A 336 25.87 -18.52 -4.43
C ILE A 336 25.90 -19.77 -5.28
N ALA A 337 24.96 -20.71 -5.07
CA ALA A 337 24.89 -21.98 -5.81
C ALA A 337 24.72 -21.78 -7.34
N MET A 338 24.09 -20.67 -7.74
CA MET A 338 23.90 -20.30 -9.15
C MET A 338 25.07 -19.47 -9.73
N GLY A 339 26.09 -19.12 -8.94
CA GLY A 339 27.17 -18.23 -9.38
C GLY A 339 26.70 -16.80 -9.67
N LYS A 340 25.62 -16.35 -9.03
CA LYS A 340 24.99 -15.01 -9.24
C LYS A 340 25.35 -13.99 -8.16
N MET A 341 26.15 -14.37 -7.17
CA MET A 341 26.67 -13.40 -6.19
C MET A 341 27.75 -12.55 -6.83
N LYS A 342 27.75 -11.27 -6.52
CA LYS A 342 28.76 -10.30 -6.92
C LYS A 342 29.44 -9.72 -5.70
N ASP A 343 30.67 -9.21 -5.88
CA ASP A 343 31.46 -8.63 -4.79
C ASP A 343 30.86 -7.31 -4.25
N ASP A 344 30.01 -6.66 -5.05
CA ASP A 344 29.31 -5.42 -4.74
C ASP A 344 27.84 -5.63 -4.30
N ASP A 345 27.38 -6.88 -4.16
CA ASP A 345 26.07 -7.16 -3.60
C ASP A 345 26.02 -6.74 -2.11
N PHE A 346 24.99 -6.02 -1.72
CA PHE A 346 24.81 -5.54 -0.34
C PHE A 346 23.39 -5.76 0.17
N ILE A 347 23.23 -5.73 1.49
CA ILE A 347 21.94 -5.85 2.17
C ILE A 347 21.71 -4.59 2.98
N VAL A 348 20.51 -4.02 2.83
CA VAL A 348 20.04 -2.88 3.61
C VAL A 348 19.00 -3.36 4.62
N LYS A 349 19.19 -3.02 5.89
CA LYS A 349 18.21 -3.24 6.96
C LYS A 349 17.95 -1.95 7.72
N THR A 350 16.80 -1.86 8.37
CA THR A 350 16.48 -0.77 9.28
C THR A 350 17.00 -1.07 10.70
N ILE A 351 17.04 -0.04 11.56
CA ILE A 351 17.46 -0.17 12.97
C ILE A 351 16.56 -1.13 13.77
N VAL A 352 15.29 -1.26 13.39
CA VAL A 352 14.32 -2.14 14.07
C VAL A 352 14.43 -3.61 13.63
N THR A 353 15.18 -3.88 12.56
CA THR A 353 15.38 -5.24 12.06
C THR A 353 16.49 -5.93 12.88
N THR A 354 16.30 -7.22 13.16
CA THR A 354 17.18 -8.01 14.02
C THR A 354 18.68 -7.98 13.60
N GLU A 355 19.57 -7.92 14.58
CA GLU A 355 21.03 -8.06 14.37
C GLU A 355 21.46 -9.49 13.96
N LEU A 356 20.59 -10.50 14.10
CA LEU A 356 20.86 -11.86 13.62
C LEU A 356 21.16 -11.92 12.11
N ILE A 357 20.78 -10.88 11.35
CA ILE A 357 21.15 -10.75 9.93
C ILE A 357 22.68 -10.81 9.77
N LYS A 358 23.44 -10.15 10.63
CA LYS A 358 24.92 -10.19 10.57
C LYS A 358 25.46 -11.60 10.74
N SER A 359 24.90 -12.36 11.71
CA SER A 359 25.29 -13.75 11.93
C SER A 359 24.87 -14.65 10.76
N CYS A 360 23.71 -14.41 10.16
CA CYS A 360 23.24 -15.13 8.98
C CYS A 360 24.17 -14.89 7.78
N LEU A 361 24.62 -13.65 7.57
CA LEU A 361 25.58 -13.30 6.50
C LEU A 361 26.93 -13.98 6.70
N LEU A 362 27.45 -13.99 7.93
CA LEU A 362 28.69 -14.71 8.29
C LEU A 362 28.63 -16.20 7.95
N TYR A 363 27.49 -16.82 8.21
CA TYR A 363 27.28 -18.25 7.96
C TYR A 363 27.10 -18.59 6.48
N THR A 364 26.53 -17.67 5.69
CA THR A 364 26.18 -17.90 4.29
C THR A 364 27.16 -17.29 3.30
N SER A 365 27.98 -16.30 3.72
CA SER A 365 28.95 -15.65 2.85
C SER A 365 30.24 -16.45 2.74
N PRO A 366 30.84 -16.62 1.55
CA PRO A 366 32.10 -17.32 1.36
C PRO A 366 33.35 -16.54 1.85
N SER A 367 33.20 -15.25 2.24
CA SER A 367 34.34 -14.42 2.70
C SER A 367 34.02 -13.60 3.95
N PRO A 368 34.91 -13.62 4.96
CA PRO A 368 34.82 -12.78 6.15
C PRO A 368 35.01 -11.28 5.92
N ARG A 369 35.32 -10.85 4.67
CA ARG A 369 35.64 -9.45 4.35
C ARG A 369 34.39 -8.54 4.28
N ASP A 370 33.17 -9.10 4.20
CA ASP A 370 31.96 -8.36 3.97
C ASP A 370 31.32 -7.78 5.26
N ILE A 371 32.05 -7.80 6.40
CA ILE A 371 31.50 -7.43 7.71
C ILE A 371 32.09 -6.14 8.26
N SER A 372 33.04 -5.54 7.58
CA SER A 372 33.67 -4.30 8.01
C SER A 372 33.09 -3.07 7.27
N GLY A 373 31.77 -2.85 7.45
CA GLY A 373 31.13 -1.59 7.09
C GLY A 373 30.58 -0.98 8.38
N SER A 374 31.29 -0.07 8.94
CA SER A 374 30.91 0.80 10.07
C SER A 374 29.62 1.58 9.80
#